data_67381d57972caccffe7bf7f2d71070b5
#
_entry.id   67381d57972caccffe7bf7f2d71070b5
#
_cell.length_a   1.000
_cell.length_b   1.000
_cell.length_c   1.000
_cell.angle_alpha   90.00
_cell.angle_beta   90.00
_cell.angle_gamma   90.00
#
_symmetry.space_group_name_H-M   'P 1'
#
loop_
_entity.id
_entity.type
_entity.pdbx_description
1 polymer ?
#
loop_
_entity_poly.entity_id
_entity_poly.type
_entity_poly.pdbx_seq_one_letter_code
_entity_poly.pdbx_strand_id
1 'polypeptide(L)'
;LVMEAIDSGKISLEDQVTASAHAASMGGSDIWLKEGETMSVNDLIKATVIMSANDAAVVLAEHVYGTEDEFVKQMNIRAKQLGMNDTTFKNCNGLDEDGHITSAYDVAVMSRELMKHEMIFDYTSIWLDNLRDGKTQIVNTNKLLKTYKGITGLKTGTTNDAGCCM
;
A
#
# COMPACT_ATOMS: atom_id res chain seq x y z
N LEU A 1 1.23 0.53 9.17
CA LEU A 1 0.95 -0.80 9.75
C LEU A 1 1.92 -1.87 9.19
N VAL A 2 2.08 -2.01 7.86
CA VAL A 2 3.00 -3.02 7.29
C VAL A 2 4.44 -2.75 7.71
N MET A 3 4.94 -1.51 7.58
CA MET A 3 6.28 -1.14 8.05
C MET A 3 6.44 -1.36 9.56
N GLU A 4 5.45 -1.01 10.37
CA GLU A 4 5.44 -1.27 11.82
C GLU A 4 5.52 -2.79 12.13
N ALA A 5 4.85 -3.63 11.33
CA ALA A 5 4.90 -5.08 11.48
C ALA A 5 6.30 -5.64 11.14
N ILE A 6 6.97 -5.08 10.13
CA ILE A 6 8.35 -5.44 9.77
C ILE A 6 9.31 -5.00 10.87
N ASP A 7 9.25 -3.75 11.31
CA ASP A 7 10.14 -3.20 12.34
C ASP A 7 10.02 -3.93 13.68
N SER A 8 8.83 -4.41 14.00
CA SER A 8 8.59 -5.22 15.20
C SER A 8 8.97 -6.69 15.06
N GLY A 9 9.37 -7.12 13.86
CA GLY A 9 9.69 -8.53 13.55
C GLY A 9 8.46 -9.44 13.50
N LYS A 10 7.25 -8.87 13.39
CA LYS A 10 6.01 -9.65 13.23
C LYS A 10 5.94 -10.35 11.88
N ILE A 11 6.45 -9.71 10.84
CA ILE A 11 6.61 -10.25 9.48
C ILE A 11 8.01 -9.93 8.95
N SER A 12 8.46 -10.69 7.95
CA SER A 12 9.74 -10.51 7.27
C SER A 12 9.53 -10.21 5.78
N LEU A 13 10.47 -9.51 5.15
CA LEU A 13 10.46 -9.25 3.71
C LEU A 13 10.49 -10.53 2.87
N GLU A 14 11.10 -11.59 3.40
CA GLU A 14 11.26 -12.90 2.76
C GLU A 14 10.05 -13.82 2.94
N ASP A 15 9.10 -13.46 3.82
CA ASP A 15 7.89 -14.26 4.02
C ASP A 15 7.18 -14.46 2.68
N GLN A 16 6.84 -15.73 2.40
CA GLN A 16 6.09 -16.10 1.21
C GLN A 16 4.59 -16.10 1.54
N VAL A 17 3.84 -15.22 0.91
CA VAL A 17 2.42 -15.02 1.19
C VAL A 17 1.59 -15.47 0.00
N THR A 18 0.58 -16.27 0.28
CA THR A 18 -0.34 -16.80 -0.74
C THR A 18 -1.56 -15.87 -0.88
N ALA A 19 -1.84 -15.47 -2.11
CA ALA A 19 -3.01 -14.64 -2.42
C ALA A 19 -4.32 -15.41 -2.20
N SER A 20 -5.23 -14.82 -1.47
CA SER A 20 -6.59 -15.32 -1.26
C SER A 20 -7.46 -15.10 -2.51
N ALA A 21 -8.60 -15.80 -2.56
CA ALA A 21 -9.62 -15.53 -3.57
C ALA A 21 -10.15 -14.09 -3.50
N HIS A 22 -10.23 -13.52 -2.28
CA HIS A 22 -10.64 -12.14 -2.07
C HIS A 22 -9.63 -11.16 -2.68
N ALA A 23 -8.34 -11.29 -2.34
CA ALA A 23 -7.29 -10.45 -2.92
C ALA A 23 -7.22 -10.56 -4.46
N ALA A 24 -7.31 -11.77 -5.00
CA ALA A 24 -7.30 -12.03 -6.44
C ALA A 24 -8.54 -11.47 -7.17
N SER A 25 -9.61 -11.15 -6.47
CA SER A 25 -10.84 -10.56 -7.04
C SER A 25 -10.82 -9.03 -7.09
N MET A 26 -9.79 -8.38 -6.55
CA MET A 26 -9.68 -6.92 -6.55
C MET A 26 -9.64 -6.39 -7.98
N GLY A 27 -10.20 -5.21 -8.15
CA GLY A 27 -10.17 -4.46 -9.40
C GLY A 27 -9.37 -3.17 -9.29
N GLY A 28 -9.31 -2.44 -10.39
CA GLY A 28 -8.58 -1.19 -10.49
C GLY A 28 -7.12 -1.41 -10.89
N SER A 29 -6.18 -0.82 -10.17
CA SER A 29 -4.75 -1.08 -10.41
C SER A 29 -4.34 -2.39 -9.74
N ASP A 30 -3.85 -3.34 -10.53
CA ASP A 30 -3.52 -4.69 -10.08
C ASP A 30 -2.21 -5.18 -10.71
N ILE A 31 -1.59 -6.17 -10.09
CA ILE A 31 -0.57 -7.02 -10.72
C ILE A 31 -1.16 -8.37 -11.17
N TRP A 32 -2.49 -8.48 -11.16
CA TRP A 32 -3.27 -9.65 -11.57
C TRP A 32 -2.84 -10.92 -10.82
N LEU A 33 -2.80 -10.84 -9.49
CA LEU A 33 -2.58 -12.00 -8.64
C LEU A 33 -3.67 -13.05 -8.87
N LYS A 34 -3.26 -14.29 -8.95
CA LYS A 34 -4.21 -15.42 -9.00
C LYS A 34 -4.40 -15.98 -7.60
N GLU A 35 -5.61 -16.48 -7.33
CA GLU A 35 -5.84 -17.27 -6.12
C GLU A 35 -4.83 -18.40 -6.01
N GLY A 36 -4.18 -18.52 -4.84
CA GLY A 36 -3.14 -19.50 -4.59
C GLY A 36 -1.75 -19.10 -5.10
N GLU A 37 -1.60 -17.98 -5.81
CA GLU A 37 -0.28 -17.48 -6.19
C GLU A 37 0.48 -17.00 -4.95
N THR A 38 1.76 -17.37 -4.85
CA THR A 38 2.63 -17.02 -3.73
C THR A 38 3.66 -15.99 -4.15
N MET A 39 3.85 -14.95 -3.32
CA MET A 39 4.80 -13.87 -3.56
C MET A 39 5.45 -13.43 -2.26
N SER A 40 6.69 -12.93 -2.31
CA SER A 40 7.35 -12.40 -1.11
C SER A 40 6.69 -11.11 -0.61
N VAL A 41 6.76 -10.85 0.70
CA VAL A 41 6.33 -9.56 1.27
C VAL A 41 7.05 -8.40 0.59
N ASN A 42 8.33 -8.55 0.28
CA ASN A 42 9.11 -7.55 -0.46
C ASN A 42 8.49 -7.22 -1.82
N ASP A 43 8.13 -8.21 -2.62
CA ASP A 43 7.54 -7.99 -3.93
C ASP A 43 6.11 -7.43 -3.84
N LEU A 44 5.34 -7.84 -2.83
CA LEU A 44 4.01 -7.28 -2.55
C LEU A 44 4.10 -5.80 -2.16
N ILE A 45 5.10 -5.39 -1.37
CA ILE A 45 5.33 -3.98 -1.05
C ILE A 45 5.71 -3.21 -2.31
N LYS A 46 6.61 -3.74 -3.16
CA LYS A 46 6.94 -3.13 -4.46
C LYS A 46 5.70 -2.93 -5.32
N ALA A 47 4.87 -3.96 -5.46
CA ALA A 47 3.63 -3.88 -6.24
C ALA A 47 2.69 -2.79 -5.70
N THR A 48 2.50 -2.74 -4.37
CA THR A 48 1.62 -1.77 -3.70
C THR A 48 2.15 -0.35 -3.85
N VAL A 49 3.44 -0.12 -3.63
CA VAL A 49 4.03 1.23 -3.61
C VAL A 49 4.25 1.76 -5.02
N ILE A 50 4.83 0.95 -5.90
CA ILE A 50 5.25 1.36 -7.25
C ILE A 50 4.05 1.42 -8.19
N MET A 51 3.28 0.33 -8.28
CA MET A 51 2.17 0.20 -9.24
C MET A 51 0.80 0.52 -8.65
N SER A 52 0.74 0.76 -7.33
CA SER A 52 -0.55 0.97 -6.63
C SER A 52 -1.48 -0.26 -6.70
N ALA A 53 -0.92 -1.46 -6.63
CA ALA A 53 -1.64 -2.71 -6.81
C ALA A 53 -2.58 -2.99 -5.62
N ASN A 54 -3.89 -2.99 -5.89
CA ASN A 54 -4.93 -3.21 -4.89
C ASN A 54 -4.93 -4.65 -4.37
N ASP A 55 -4.76 -5.62 -5.27
CA ASP A 55 -4.62 -7.04 -4.94
C ASP A 55 -3.44 -7.31 -3.99
N ALA A 56 -2.28 -6.72 -4.27
CA ALA A 56 -1.11 -6.84 -3.40
C ALA A 56 -1.32 -6.16 -2.03
N ALA A 57 -2.03 -5.03 -1.98
CA ALA A 57 -2.36 -4.35 -0.73
C ALA A 57 -3.25 -5.23 0.17
N VAL A 58 -4.25 -5.90 -0.41
CA VAL A 58 -5.13 -6.83 0.32
C VAL A 58 -4.33 -8.04 0.83
N VAL A 59 -3.45 -8.64 0.01
CA VAL A 59 -2.60 -9.75 0.46
C VAL A 59 -1.74 -9.35 1.66
N LEU A 60 -1.13 -8.16 1.63
CA LEU A 60 -0.36 -7.64 2.76
C LEU A 60 -1.23 -7.42 4.00
N ALA A 61 -2.44 -6.88 3.82
CA ALA A 61 -3.38 -6.67 4.92
C ALA A 61 -3.77 -7.99 5.60
N GLU A 62 -4.13 -8.99 4.80
CA GLU A 62 -4.47 -10.34 5.28
C GLU A 62 -3.28 -11.01 5.97
N HIS A 63 -2.08 -10.87 5.43
CA HIS A 63 -0.88 -11.45 6.04
C HIS A 63 -0.60 -10.86 7.43
N VAL A 64 -0.75 -9.55 7.59
CA VAL A 64 -0.43 -8.88 8.87
C VAL A 64 -1.51 -9.13 9.94
N TYR A 65 -2.80 -9.13 9.58
CA TYR A 65 -3.91 -9.19 10.54
C TYR A 65 -4.94 -10.30 10.29
N GLY A 66 -4.69 -11.21 9.34
CA GLY A 66 -5.51 -12.38 9.05
C GLY A 66 -6.65 -12.11 8.07
N THR A 67 -7.25 -10.91 8.10
CA THR A 67 -8.31 -10.48 7.15
C THR A 67 -8.16 -9.00 6.84
N GLU A 68 -8.68 -8.54 5.68
CA GLU A 68 -8.75 -7.13 5.35
C GLU A 68 -9.59 -6.35 6.38
N ASP A 69 -10.72 -6.88 6.82
CA ASP A 69 -11.59 -6.23 7.82
C ASP A 69 -10.84 -5.94 9.12
N GLU A 70 -10.04 -6.88 9.60
CA GLU A 70 -9.25 -6.67 10.82
C GLU A 70 -8.14 -5.66 10.58
N PHE A 71 -7.50 -5.70 9.41
CA PHE A 71 -6.51 -4.67 9.04
C PHE A 71 -7.13 -3.27 9.01
N VAL A 72 -8.32 -3.11 8.42
CA VAL A 72 -9.05 -1.83 8.36
C VAL A 72 -9.43 -1.34 9.77
N LYS A 73 -9.84 -2.23 10.67
CA LYS A 73 -10.03 -1.85 12.08
C LYS A 73 -8.76 -1.30 12.70
N GLN A 74 -7.62 -1.94 12.44
CA GLN A 74 -6.33 -1.46 12.94
C GLN A 74 -5.91 -0.14 12.28
N MET A 75 -6.20 0.07 10.99
CA MET A 75 -6.00 1.36 10.33
C MET A 75 -6.78 2.47 11.06
N ASN A 76 -8.05 2.24 11.39
CA ASN A 76 -8.87 3.21 12.09
C ASN A 76 -8.42 3.44 13.55
N ILE A 77 -7.95 2.40 14.24
CA ILE A 77 -7.35 2.54 15.59
C ILE A 77 -6.09 3.40 15.49
N ARG A 78 -5.23 3.12 14.53
CA ARG A 78 -3.97 3.85 14.33
C ARG A 78 -4.21 5.30 13.93
N ALA A 79 -5.19 5.56 13.07
CA ALA A 79 -5.60 6.92 12.71
C ALA A 79 -5.98 7.74 13.96
N LYS A 80 -6.78 7.19 14.85
CA LYS A 80 -7.13 7.83 16.12
C LYS A 80 -5.91 8.09 17.01
N GLN A 81 -4.98 7.14 17.12
CA GLN A 81 -3.75 7.31 17.89
C GLN A 81 -2.86 8.43 17.35
N LEU A 82 -2.89 8.65 16.03
CA LEU A 82 -2.16 9.72 15.35
C LEU A 82 -2.88 11.08 15.39
N GLY A 83 -4.12 11.12 15.92
CA GLY A 83 -4.94 12.32 15.94
C GLY A 83 -5.57 12.70 14.59
N MET A 84 -5.72 11.72 13.69
CA MET A 84 -6.37 11.88 12.38
C MET A 84 -7.89 11.87 12.58
N ASN A 85 -8.45 13.03 12.94
CA ASN A 85 -9.85 13.13 13.37
C ASN A 85 -10.86 13.19 12.22
N ASP A 86 -10.40 13.51 11.01
CA ASP A 86 -11.23 13.60 9.80
C ASP A 86 -11.08 12.36 8.91
N THR A 87 -10.55 11.25 9.46
CA THR A 87 -10.26 10.05 8.70
C THR A 87 -11.08 8.85 9.16
N THR A 88 -11.70 8.18 8.20
CA THR A 88 -12.32 6.86 8.38
C THR A 88 -11.95 5.98 7.21
N PHE A 89 -11.32 4.85 7.47
CA PHE A 89 -10.99 3.84 6.47
C PHE A 89 -12.09 2.78 6.39
N LYS A 90 -12.46 2.36 5.18
CA LYS A 90 -13.43 1.30 4.88
C LYS A 90 -12.77 0.10 4.22
N ASN A 91 -11.71 0.33 3.46
CA ASN A 91 -10.89 -0.70 2.83
C ASN A 91 -9.40 -0.35 2.98
N CYS A 92 -8.51 -1.27 2.63
CA CYS A 92 -7.07 -1.09 2.81
C CYS A 92 -6.36 -0.51 1.57
N ASN A 93 -7.04 -0.42 0.43
CA ASN A 93 -6.44 -0.06 -0.86
C ASN A 93 -6.84 1.33 -1.37
N GLY A 94 -7.86 1.97 -0.77
CA GLY A 94 -8.28 3.33 -1.12
C GLY A 94 -9.28 3.42 -2.27
N LEU A 95 -9.97 2.33 -2.61
CA LEU A 95 -11.07 2.37 -3.55
C LEU A 95 -12.26 3.15 -2.97
N ASP A 96 -13.04 3.78 -3.85
CA ASP A 96 -14.22 4.55 -3.46
C ASP A 96 -15.22 3.67 -2.72
N GLU A 97 -15.59 4.11 -1.51
CA GLU A 97 -16.58 3.45 -0.67
C GLU A 97 -17.26 4.49 0.23
N ASP A 98 -18.55 4.35 0.44
CA ASP A 98 -19.32 5.31 1.24
C ASP A 98 -18.77 5.43 2.67
N GLY A 99 -18.41 6.65 3.05
CA GLY A 99 -17.79 6.96 4.33
C GLY A 99 -16.27 6.64 4.41
N HIS A 100 -15.60 6.31 3.30
CA HIS A 100 -14.15 6.26 3.21
C HIS A 100 -13.62 7.66 2.97
N ILE A 101 -13.27 8.36 4.04
CA ILE A 101 -12.93 9.79 4.00
C ILE A 101 -11.63 10.09 4.72
N THR A 102 -10.97 11.15 4.30
CA THR A 102 -9.80 11.72 4.97
C THR A 102 -9.70 13.22 4.69
N SER A 103 -8.75 13.91 5.32
CA SER A 103 -8.38 15.28 5.03
C SER A 103 -6.92 15.38 4.59
N ALA A 104 -6.57 16.45 3.88
CA ALA A 104 -5.18 16.71 3.50
C ALA A 104 -4.25 16.81 4.72
N TYR A 105 -4.76 17.33 5.83
CA TYR A 105 -4.02 17.38 7.08
C TYR A 105 -3.74 15.99 7.64
N ASP A 106 -4.72 15.13 7.68
CA ASP A 106 -4.58 13.76 8.18
C ASP A 106 -3.65 12.93 7.29
N VAL A 107 -3.74 13.10 5.97
CA VAL A 107 -2.80 12.48 5.03
C VAL A 107 -1.36 12.94 5.31
N ALA A 108 -1.13 14.23 5.61
CA ALA A 108 0.19 14.73 5.98
C ALA A 108 0.69 14.13 7.30
N VAL A 109 -0.20 13.97 8.29
CA VAL A 109 0.12 13.31 9.59
C VAL A 109 0.53 11.86 9.36
N MET A 110 -0.26 11.10 8.59
CA MET A 110 0.03 9.71 8.26
C MET A 110 1.34 9.57 7.47
N SER A 111 1.55 10.45 6.48
CA SER A 111 2.77 10.45 5.66
C SER A 111 4.02 10.71 6.52
N ARG A 112 3.94 11.67 7.44
CA ARG A 112 5.04 11.95 8.38
C ARG A 112 5.35 10.76 9.28
N GLU A 113 4.33 10.01 9.70
CA GLU A 113 4.52 8.79 10.49
C GLU A 113 5.18 7.69 9.66
N LEU A 114 4.70 7.47 8.43
CA LEU A 114 5.29 6.50 7.51
C LEU A 114 6.77 6.78 7.23
N MET A 115 7.15 8.06 7.07
CA MET A 115 8.54 8.45 6.79
C MET A 115 9.52 8.22 7.95
N LYS A 116 9.06 7.86 9.14
CA LYS A 116 9.95 7.42 10.23
C LYS A 116 10.52 6.02 9.99
N HIS A 117 9.91 5.24 9.14
CA HIS A 117 10.38 3.94 8.68
C HIS A 117 11.26 4.15 7.44
N GLU A 118 12.57 4.31 7.64
CA GLU A 118 13.51 4.68 6.55
C GLU A 118 13.44 3.74 5.35
N MET A 119 13.17 2.46 5.59
CA MET A 119 13.01 1.44 4.55
C MET A 119 11.95 1.81 3.49
N ILE A 120 10.95 2.64 3.81
CA ILE A 120 9.91 3.01 2.82
C ILE A 120 10.51 3.72 1.60
N PHE A 121 11.60 4.46 1.79
CA PHE A 121 12.27 5.18 0.71
C PHE A 121 12.97 4.26 -0.28
N ASP A 122 13.32 3.04 0.12
CA ASP A 122 13.85 2.02 -0.78
C ASP A 122 12.82 1.59 -1.84
N TYR A 123 11.53 1.78 -1.55
CA TYR A 123 10.41 1.46 -2.45
C TYR A 123 9.89 2.69 -3.18
N THR A 124 9.64 3.79 -2.46
CA THR A 124 8.99 4.99 -3.02
C THR A 124 9.86 5.70 -4.05
N SER A 125 11.18 5.54 -3.99
CA SER A 125 12.16 6.13 -4.92
C SER A 125 12.34 5.33 -6.22
N ILE A 126 11.83 4.10 -6.30
CA ILE A 126 11.95 3.25 -7.49
C ILE A 126 11.04 3.77 -8.61
N TRP A 127 11.63 4.05 -9.78
CA TRP A 127 10.86 4.38 -10.98
C TRP A 127 10.34 3.15 -11.72
N LEU A 128 11.18 2.13 -11.85
CA LEU A 128 10.89 0.92 -12.60
C LEU A 128 11.55 -0.28 -11.94
N ASP A 129 10.82 -1.37 -11.78
CA ASP A 129 11.32 -2.64 -11.26
C ASP A 129 10.59 -3.82 -11.92
N ASN A 130 10.94 -5.04 -11.54
CA ASN A 130 10.33 -6.26 -12.04
C ASN A 130 9.90 -7.16 -10.88
N LEU A 131 8.81 -7.88 -11.10
CA LEU A 131 8.30 -8.94 -10.23
C LEU A 131 8.37 -10.29 -10.94
N ARG A 132 8.15 -11.38 -10.20
CA ARG A 132 8.05 -12.75 -10.78
C ARG A 132 9.28 -13.11 -11.61
N ASP A 133 10.49 -12.92 -11.05
CA ASP A 133 11.76 -13.21 -11.74
C ASP A 133 11.88 -12.52 -13.11
N GLY A 134 11.48 -11.26 -13.17
CA GLY A 134 11.59 -10.45 -14.39
C GLY A 134 10.43 -10.58 -15.39
N LYS A 135 9.42 -11.40 -15.09
CA LYS A 135 8.28 -11.63 -15.99
C LYS A 135 7.23 -10.51 -15.97
N THR A 136 7.19 -9.72 -14.91
CA THR A 136 6.22 -8.63 -14.76
C THR A 136 6.97 -7.34 -14.47
N GLN A 137 6.99 -6.41 -15.42
CA GLN A 137 7.56 -5.08 -15.22
C GLN A 137 6.54 -4.17 -14.53
N ILE A 138 6.98 -3.44 -13.52
CA ILE A 138 6.19 -2.45 -12.79
C ILE A 138 6.81 -1.07 -12.93
N VAL A 139 5.96 -0.04 -13.08
CA VAL A 139 6.38 1.35 -13.28
C VAL A 139 5.68 2.23 -12.27
N ASN A 140 6.43 3.12 -11.62
CA ASN A 140 5.87 3.98 -10.58
C ASN A 140 4.84 4.96 -11.13
N THR A 141 3.74 5.09 -10.43
CA THR A 141 2.66 6.04 -10.75
C THR A 141 3.08 7.50 -10.51
N ASN A 142 4.10 7.75 -9.68
CA ASN A 142 4.66 9.07 -9.45
C ASN A 142 5.65 9.47 -10.55
N LYS A 143 5.16 10.16 -11.57
CA LYS A 143 5.96 10.60 -12.72
C LYS A 143 7.06 11.61 -12.37
N LEU A 144 6.97 12.28 -11.21
CA LEU A 144 7.99 13.24 -10.76
C LEU A 144 9.33 12.55 -10.48
N LEU A 145 9.35 11.28 -10.12
CA LEU A 145 10.57 10.49 -9.93
C LEU A 145 11.48 10.51 -11.18
N LYS A 146 10.88 10.65 -12.38
CA LYS A 146 11.62 10.70 -13.63
C LYS A 146 12.06 12.12 -14.02
N THR A 147 11.31 13.12 -13.61
CA THR A 147 11.43 14.49 -14.17
C THR A 147 11.96 15.51 -13.17
N TYR A 148 11.89 15.24 -11.88
CA TYR A 148 12.30 16.19 -10.85
C TYR A 148 13.38 15.59 -9.94
N LYS A 149 14.60 16.15 -9.98
CA LYS A 149 15.73 15.66 -9.20
C LYS A 149 15.50 15.89 -7.70
N GLY A 150 15.68 14.83 -6.91
CA GLY A 150 15.56 14.88 -5.43
C GLY A 150 14.21 14.43 -4.89
N ILE A 151 13.26 14.04 -5.75
CA ILE A 151 12.02 13.39 -5.31
C ILE A 151 12.33 11.98 -4.79
N THR A 152 11.81 11.68 -3.60
CA THR A 152 11.93 10.36 -2.93
C THR A 152 10.59 9.65 -2.72
N GLY A 153 9.50 10.20 -3.22
CA GLY A 153 8.16 9.63 -3.08
C GLY A 153 7.08 10.72 -2.95
N LEU A 154 5.95 10.53 -2.21
CA LEU A 154 5.61 9.26 -1.58
C LEU A 154 4.73 8.39 -2.48
N LYS A 155 3.40 8.57 -2.37
CA LYS A 155 2.41 7.76 -3.09
C LYS A 155 1.38 8.66 -3.74
N THR A 156 1.07 8.42 -4.99
CA THR A 156 -0.03 9.06 -5.72
C THR A 156 -1.29 8.20 -5.69
N GLY A 157 -2.44 8.81 -5.76
CA GLY A 157 -3.73 8.13 -5.89
C GLY A 157 -4.67 8.90 -6.79
N THR A 158 -5.59 8.18 -7.43
CA THR A 158 -6.67 8.77 -8.22
C THR A 158 -7.89 7.87 -8.13
N THR A 159 -9.02 8.45 -7.74
CA THR A 159 -10.33 7.78 -7.79
C THR A 159 -11.34 8.69 -8.50
N ASN A 160 -12.52 8.16 -8.80
CA ASN A 160 -13.56 8.96 -9.43
C ASN A 160 -14.12 10.02 -8.47
N ASP A 161 -14.25 9.68 -7.20
CA ASP A 161 -14.84 10.55 -6.20
C ASP A 161 -13.85 11.55 -5.60
N ALA A 162 -12.63 11.09 -5.29
CA ALA A 162 -11.61 11.94 -4.67
C ALA A 162 -10.79 12.76 -5.70
N GLY A 163 -10.79 12.38 -6.98
CA GLY A 163 -9.92 12.98 -7.98
C GLY A 163 -8.45 12.60 -7.77
N CYS A 164 -7.53 13.53 -8.08
CA CYS A 164 -6.10 13.30 -7.96
C CYS A 164 -5.61 13.68 -6.56
N CYS A 165 -4.99 12.73 -5.86
CA CYS A 165 -4.43 12.89 -4.53
C CYS A 165 -2.94 12.50 -4.50
N MET A 166 -2.23 13.04 -3.53
CA MET A 166 -0.84 12.68 -3.19
C MET A 166 -0.76 12.35 -1.72
#